data_118fbaa6dca85b88904a67f77f4edfa8
#
_entry.id   118fbaa6dca85b88904a67f77f4edfa8
#
_cell.length_a   1.000
_cell.length_b   1.000
_cell.length_c   1.000
_cell.angle_alpha   90.00
_cell.angle_beta   90.00
_cell.angle_gamma   90.00
#
_symmetry.space_group_name_H-M   'P 1'
#
loop_
_entity.id
_entity.type
_entity.pdbx_description
1 polymer ?
#
loop_
_entity_poly.entity_id
_entity_poly.type
_entity_poly.pdbx_seq_one_letter_code
_entity_poly.pdbx_strand_id
1 'polypeptide(L)'
;MQPLEFLAEVLPPPGNGKYCFAELTRKKEHVYVDQLEEALPKLDLWKKNGYDIYFALGTFGEEATRVKDNVRNVKCLAVDVDCNHPEDIPDPSTGVISKKAYASAEAAVHAIMHFADGVGLSDLGNPWMVASGGGVHAYWPFKDTVDIEEWKPVAEAFKRLCFQKKLDIDQTVTADASRVLRVPDTVNNGVKGKKKVRGLTKVVFQNEGDHFEFEDIKALVTKHLVGTAYEVKAPSGPTLTLPGVRPSAEPTAIKLFENSVTKFGKIFKATKAGQGCEQLRYYVENATEDGMEPLWRAHLSIAQKCEDGEKAAIWLSKLHPYTEDRMRQKLAEIKGPYPCTKFDSENPGVCPNCPNWGKITNPLALGREVATVTEPTVIEVQVEDGEAERILRPEPPRGYAYGQRGGIFQEKEDVDANGNKMKRQVMLLPFDLFPVD
;
A
#
# COMPACT_ATOMS: atom_id res chain seq x y z
N MET A 1 -2.93 12.61 31.94
CA MET A 1 -3.73 12.97 30.76
C MET A 1 -4.88 12.01 30.66
N GLN A 2 -6.09 12.51 30.50
CA GLN A 2 -7.27 11.67 30.29
C GLN A 2 -7.25 11.12 28.84
N PRO A 3 -7.83 9.95 28.58
CA PRO A 3 -7.86 9.36 27.23
C PRO A 3 -8.42 10.28 26.15
N LEU A 4 -9.47 11.04 26.45
CA LEU A 4 -10.08 11.98 25.50
C LEU A 4 -9.17 13.16 25.15
N GLU A 5 -8.41 13.67 26.11
CA GLU A 5 -7.43 14.74 25.86
C GLU A 5 -6.39 14.27 24.82
N PHE A 6 -5.86 13.07 25.01
CA PHE A 6 -4.94 12.48 24.03
C PHE A 6 -5.60 12.28 22.65
N LEU A 7 -6.84 11.75 22.62
CA LEU A 7 -7.55 11.52 21.37
C LEU A 7 -7.85 12.81 20.61
N ALA A 8 -8.16 13.89 21.32
CA ALA A 8 -8.37 15.22 20.72
C ALA A 8 -7.10 15.80 20.08
N GLU A 9 -5.91 15.41 20.57
CA GLU A 9 -4.64 15.82 19.98
C GLU A 9 -4.35 15.10 18.65
N VAL A 10 -4.65 13.80 18.57
CA VAL A 10 -4.23 12.94 17.45
C VAL A 10 -5.32 12.70 16.40
N LEU A 11 -6.58 13.03 16.69
CA LEU A 11 -7.71 12.86 15.79
C LEU A 11 -8.20 14.20 15.24
N PRO A 12 -8.80 14.23 14.04
CA PRO A 12 -9.47 15.41 13.52
C PRO A 12 -10.50 15.98 14.50
N PRO A 13 -10.71 17.31 14.56
CA PRO A 13 -11.77 17.88 15.39
C PRO A 13 -13.16 17.46 14.86
N PRO A 14 -14.21 17.56 15.69
CA PRO A 14 -15.58 17.22 15.32
C PRO A 14 -16.03 17.92 14.02
N GLY A 15 -16.89 17.24 13.25
CA GLY A 15 -17.34 17.75 11.95
C GLY A 15 -16.51 17.28 10.75
N ASN A 16 -15.42 16.56 10.98
CA ASN A 16 -14.56 16.00 9.92
C ASN A 16 -14.83 14.51 9.66
N GLY A 17 -16.02 14.03 9.90
CA GLY A 17 -16.44 12.62 9.81
C GLY A 17 -16.57 11.95 11.17
N LYS A 18 -16.94 10.67 11.16
CA LYS A 18 -17.23 9.91 12.39
C LYS A 18 -15.97 9.26 12.96
N TYR A 19 -15.78 9.33 14.27
CA TYR A 19 -14.75 8.57 14.96
C TYR A 19 -15.16 7.10 15.07
N CYS A 20 -14.19 6.20 14.96
CA CYS A 20 -14.43 4.78 15.11
C CYS A 20 -13.64 4.19 16.28
N PHE A 21 -14.36 3.62 17.24
CA PHE A 21 -13.80 2.81 18.31
C PHE A 21 -14.12 1.34 18.09
N ALA A 22 -13.23 0.45 18.51
CA ALA A 22 -13.39 -0.98 18.25
C ALA A 22 -13.00 -1.84 19.46
N GLU A 23 -13.77 -2.88 19.67
CA GLU A 23 -13.43 -4.05 20.47
C GLU A 23 -13.29 -5.25 19.52
N LEU A 24 -12.07 -5.80 19.37
CA LEU A 24 -11.76 -6.81 18.35
C LEU A 24 -11.53 -8.21 18.92
N THR A 25 -11.51 -8.35 20.26
CA THR A 25 -11.07 -9.59 20.92
C THR A 25 -12.24 -10.50 21.30
N ARG A 26 -13.36 -9.94 21.67
CA ARG A 26 -14.52 -10.69 22.17
C ARG A 26 -15.71 -10.66 21.22
N LYS A 27 -16.30 -9.48 21.06
CA LYS A 27 -17.52 -9.30 20.26
C LYS A 27 -17.25 -8.85 18.83
N LYS A 28 -16.03 -8.30 18.56
CA LYS A 28 -15.66 -7.68 17.28
C LYS A 28 -16.62 -6.56 16.91
N GLU A 29 -16.89 -5.70 17.88
CA GLU A 29 -17.84 -4.61 17.79
C GLU A 29 -17.12 -3.30 17.41
N HIS A 30 -17.78 -2.47 16.59
CA HIS A 30 -17.36 -1.12 16.23
C HIS A 30 -18.42 -0.12 16.67
N VAL A 31 -18.01 1.03 17.14
CA VAL A 31 -18.87 2.17 17.50
C VAL A 31 -18.40 3.39 16.73
N TYR A 32 -19.34 4.07 16.11
CA TYR A 32 -19.12 5.29 15.35
C TYR A 32 -19.85 6.42 16.01
N VAL A 33 -19.15 7.53 16.29
CA VAL A 33 -19.67 8.70 16.99
C VAL A 33 -19.24 9.98 16.30
N ASP A 34 -20.02 11.04 16.44
CA ASP A 34 -19.71 12.34 15.88
C ASP A 34 -18.87 13.20 16.84
N GLN A 35 -18.97 12.94 18.15
CA GLN A 35 -18.20 13.57 19.22
C GLN A 35 -17.47 12.51 20.03
N LEU A 36 -16.25 12.78 20.47
CA LEU A 36 -15.45 11.81 21.25
C LEU A 36 -16.13 11.41 22.56
N GLU A 37 -16.82 12.37 23.21
CA GLU A 37 -17.51 12.16 24.48
C GLU A 37 -18.66 11.15 24.37
N GLU A 38 -19.29 11.04 23.21
CA GLU A 38 -20.38 10.09 22.96
C GLU A 38 -19.92 8.62 23.03
N ALA A 39 -18.62 8.38 22.84
CA ALA A 39 -18.04 7.06 22.97
C ALA A 39 -17.89 6.61 24.44
N LEU A 40 -17.78 7.54 25.40
CA LEU A 40 -17.44 7.23 26.79
C LEU A 40 -18.29 6.13 27.42
N PRO A 41 -19.64 6.15 27.35
CA PRO A 41 -20.45 5.09 27.97
C PRO A 41 -20.09 3.70 27.45
N LYS A 42 -19.72 3.61 26.18
CA LYS A 42 -19.33 2.35 25.54
C LYS A 42 -17.91 1.93 25.91
N LEU A 43 -16.97 2.87 25.91
CA LEU A 43 -15.58 2.63 26.32
C LEU A 43 -15.52 2.17 27.78
N ASP A 44 -16.28 2.82 28.67
CA ASP A 44 -16.38 2.43 30.09
C ASP A 44 -16.98 1.03 30.25
N LEU A 45 -18.02 0.71 29.50
CA LEU A 45 -18.59 -0.64 29.50
C LEU A 45 -17.56 -1.69 29.03
N TRP A 46 -16.81 -1.41 27.98
CA TRP A 46 -15.78 -2.31 27.50
C TRP A 46 -14.60 -2.42 28.48
N LYS A 47 -14.19 -1.30 29.08
CA LYS A 47 -13.16 -1.27 30.15
C LYS A 47 -13.58 -2.08 31.36
N LYS A 48 -14.82 -1.91 31.84
CA LYS A 48 -15.40 -2.69 32.95
C LYS A 48 -15.44 -4.18 32.68
N ASN A 49 -15.66 -4.57 31.42
CA ASN A 49 -15.67 -5.97 30.98
C ASN A 49 -14.28 -6.52 30.67
N GLY A 50 -13.22 -5.73 30.87
CA GLY A 50 -11.84 -6.13 30.57
C GLY A 50 -11.59 -6.42 29.10
N TYR A 51 -12.20 -5.65 28.19
CA TYR A 51 -12.00 -5.81 26.76
C TYR A 51 -10.83 -4.96 26.27
N ASP A 52 -10.18 -5.41 25.19
CA ASP A 52 -9.18 -4.62 24.49
C ASP A 52 -9.86 -3.52 23.66
N ILE A 53 -9.49 -2.27 23.89
CA ILE A 53 -10.15 -1.11 23.30
C ILE A 53 -9.20 -0.39 22.36
N TYR A 54 -9.71 -0.10 21.16
CA TYR A 54 -8.96 0.51 20.07
C TYR A 54 -9.72 1.71 19.51
N PHE A 55 -8.98 2.62 18.88
CA PHE A 55 -9.50 3.70 18.05
C PHE A 55 -8.84 3.66 16.66
N ALA A 56 -9.55 4.04 15.62
CA ALA A 56 -8.99 4.21 14.28
C ALA A 56 -8.36 5.60 14.15
N LEU A 57 -7.26 5.68 13.38
CA LEU A 57 -6.48 6.91 13.21
C LEU A 57 -7.22 7.97 12.38
N GLY A 58 -8.04 7.54 11.43
CA GLY A 58 -8.83 8.42 10.59
C GLY A 58 -10.30 8.49 11.01
N THR A 59 -10.98 9.53 10.55
CA THR A 59 -12.44 9.65 10.60
C THR A 59 -13.08 9.02 9.37
N PHE A 60 -14.34 8.62 9.47
CA PHE A 60 -15.07 7.88 8.45
C PHE A 60 -16.27 8.66 7.94
N GLY A 61 -16.71 8.35 6.71
CA GLY A 61 -17.94 8.87 6.14
C GLY A 61 -19.20 8.37 6.87
N GLU A 62 -20.37 8.77 6.38
CA GLU A 62 -21.67 8.44 6.97
C GLU A 62 -21.94 6.93 7.04
N GLU A 63 -21.39 6.17 6.12
CA GLU A 63 -21.42 4.71 6.21
C GLU A 63 -20.55 4.25 7.39
N ALA A 64 -21.17 3.71 8.43
CA ALA A 64 -20.47 3.22 9.63
C ALA A 64 -19.67 1.94 9.35
N THR A 65 -18.70 2.02 8.44
CA THR A 65 -17.83 0.93 8.02
C THR A 65 -16.36 1.30 8.11
N ARG A 66 -15.57 0.47 8.78
CA ARG A 66 -14.12 0.67 8.96
C ARG A 66 -13.35 0.01 7.82
N VAL A 67 -13.51 0.57 6.62
CA VAL A 67 -12.77 0.21 5.40
C VAL A 67 -11.95 1.40 4.91
N LYS A 68 -10.86 1.13 4.20
CA LYS A 68 -9.93 2.18 3.71
C LYS A 68 -10.62 3.25 2.87
N ASP A 69 -11.53 2.83 2.00
CA ASP A 69 -12.21 3.72 1.05
C ASP A 69 -13.24 4.64 1.72
N ASN A 70 -13.61 4.35 2.98
CA ASN A 70 -14.51 5.16 3.76
C ASN A 70 -13.80 6.13 4.72
N VAL A 71 -12.47 6.09 4.81
CA VAL A 71 -11.71 7.09 5.57
C VAL A 71 -11.81 8.44 4.86
N ARG A 72 -11.98 9.52 5.64
CA ARG A 72 -12.13 10.89 5.13
C ARG A 72 -10.95 11.77 5.50
N ASN A 73 -10.68 11.88 6.77
CA ASN A 73 -9.69 12.82 7.28
C ASN A 73 -8.78 12.16 8.31
N VAL A 74 -7.59 12.71 8.43
CA VAL A 74 -6.56 12.31 9.40
C VAL A 74 -5.92 13.55 9.99
N LYS A 75 -5.41 13.47 11.23
CA LYS A 75 -4.70 14.58 11.88
C LYS A 75 -3.29 14.21 12.34
N CYS A 76 -2.79 13.01 12.07
CA CYS A 76 -1.43 12.66 12.44
C CYS A 76 -0.80 11.60 11.51
N LEU A 77 0.53 11.49 11.55
CA LEU A 77 1.24 10.25 11.22
C LEU A 77 1.40 9.42 12.48
N ALA A 78 1.36 8.09 12.33
CA ALA A 78 1.59 7.18 13.43
C ALA A 78 2.44 5.99 13.02
N VAL A 79 3.21 5.47 13.96
CA VAL A 79 3.92 4.19 13.86
C VAL A 79 3.56 3.31 15.05
N ASP A 80 3.53 2.01 14.82
CA ASP A 80 3.45 0.99 15.86
C ASP A 80 4.76 0.20 15.86
N VAL A 81 5.45 0.21 16.99
CA VAL A 81 6.75 -0.41 17.19
C VAL A 81 6.61 -1.51 18.24
N ASP A 82 6.70 -2.73 17.79
CA ASP A 82 6.62 -3.89 18.69
C ASP A 82 7.86 -4.04 19.56
N CYS A 83 7.68 -4.41 20.83
CA CYS A 83 8.76 -4.80 21.71
C CYS A 83 8.48 -6.12 22.41
N ASN A 84 9.56 -6.82 22.78
CA ASN A 84 9.47 -8.02 23.59
C ASN A 84 8.96 -7.68 24.99
N HIS A 85 8.05 -8.49 25.48
CA HIS A 85 7.61 -8.41 26.87
C HIS A 85 8.41 -9.38 27.73
N PRO A 86 8.77 -9.05 29.00
CA PRO A 86 9.52 -9.94 29.88
C PRO A 86 8.89 -11.34 30.04
N GLU A 87 7.60 -11.42 29.77
CA GLU A 87 6.84 -12.69 29.84
C GLU A 87 6.67 -13.39 28.50
N ASP A 88 7.25 -12.88 27.40
CA ASP A 88 7.18 -13.55 26.11
C ASP A 88 7.95 -14.86 26.19
N ILE A 89 7.28 -15.96 25.80
CA ILE A 89 7.86 -17.29 25.79
C ILE A 89 8.55 -17.46 24.44
N PRO A 90 9.81 -17.90 24.40
CA PRO A 90 10.46 -18.26 23.16
C PRO A 90 9.64 -19.31 22.40
N ASP A 91 9.65 -19.26 21.08
CA ASP A 91 9.07 -20.29 20.24
C ASP A 91 9.66 -21.66 20.63
N PRO A 92 8.83 -22.66 20.95
CA PRO A 92 9.33 -23.96 21.44
C PRO A 92 10.24 -24.70 20.45
N SER A 93 10.10 -24.39 19.14
CA SER A 93 10.86 -25.04 18.08
C SER A 93 12.20 -24.35 17.78
N THR A 94 12.24 -23.01 17.92
CA THR A 94 13.41 -22.21 17.55
C THR A 94 14.17 -21.63 18.73
N GLY A 95 13.57 -21.62 19.93
CA GLY A 95 14.13 -20.97 21.13
C GLY A 95 14.24 -19.46 21.01
N VAL A 96 13.67 -18.85 19.97
CA VAL A 96 13.80 -17.43 19.65
C VAL A 96 12.52 -16.69 20.03
N ILE A 97 12.66 -15.64 20.83
CA ILE A 97 11.64 -14.59 20.98
C ILE A 97 11.69 -13.76 19.69
N SER A 98 10.55 -13.51 19.05
CA SER A 98 10.42 -12.86 17.74
C SER A 98 11.58 -11.93 17.38
N LYS A 99 12.27 -12.18 16.27
CA LYS A 99 13.44 -11.39 15.81
C LYS A 99 13.10 -9.96 15.35
N LYS A 100 11.81 -9.61 15.27
CA LYS A 100 11.32 -8.32 14.73
C LYS A 100 10.96 -7.30 15.81
N ALA A 101 11.09 -7.65 17.08
CA ALA A 101 10.70 -6.77 18.17
C ALA A 101 11.91 -6.18 18.87
N TYR A 102 11.80 -4.95 19.35
CA TYR A 102 12.78 -4.35 20.24
C TYR A 102 12.78 -5.06 21.58
N ALA A 103 13.93 -5.02 22.27
CA ALA A 103 14.12 -5.75 23.53
C ALA A 103 13.18 -5.27 24.67
N SER A 104 12.81 -3.99 24.65
CA SER A 104 11.91 -3.39 25.65
C SER A 104 11.22 -2.14 25.09
N ALA A 105 10.25 -1.59 25.82
CA ALA A 105 9.60 -0.32 25.47
C ALA A 105 10.59 0.85 25.47
N GLU A 106 11.55 0.87 26.41
CA GLU A 106 12.61 1.88 26.45
C GLU A 106 13.48 1.82 25.21
N ALA A 107 13.86 0.62 24.76
CA ALA A 107 14.62 0.42 23.53
C ALA A 107 13.83 0.89 22.30
N ALA A 108 12.50 0.66 22.25
CA ALA A 108 11.63 1.16 21.20
C ALA A 108 11.53 2.70 21.20
N VAL A 109 11.37 3.33 22.38
CA VAL A 109 11.37 4.79 22.53
C VAL A 109 12.70 5.38 22.03
N HIS A 110 13.84 4.82 22.43
CA HIS A 110 15.15 5.27 21.97
C HIS A 110 15.30 5.15 20.46
N ALA A 111 14.82 4.04 19.86
CA ALA A 111 14.87 3.86 18.42
C ALA A 111 14.00 4.88 17.66
N ILE A 112 12.81 5.19 18.17
CA ILE A 112 11.91 6.20 17.61
C ILE A 112 12.57 7.59 17.68
N MET A 113 13.12 7.97 18.83
CA MET A 113 13.80 9.26 19.00
C MET A 113 15.05 9.37 18.12
N HIS A 114 15.88 8.33 18.09
CA HIS A 114 17.05 8.28 17.21
C HIS A 114 16.67 8.39 15.72
N PHE A 115 15.57 7.74 15.31
CA PHE A 115 15.02 7.91 13.97
C PHE A 115 14.60 9.35 13.73
N ALA A 116 13.82 9.94 14.64
CA ALA A 116 13.34 11.31 14.51
C ALA A 116 14.50 12.33 14.38
N ASP A 117 15.53 12.18 15.21
CA ASP A 117 16.75 12.99 15.14
C ASP A 117 17.48 12.77 13.80
N GLY A 118 17.66 11.52 13.39
CA GLY A 118 18.41 11.15 12.20
C GLY A 118 17.73 11.58 10.87
N VAL A 119 16.46 11.95 10.90
CA VAL A 119 15.73 12.48 9.75
C VAL A 119 15.38 13.96 9.90
N GLY A 120 15.62 14.58 11.05
CA GLY A 120 15.32 15.98 11.33
C GLY A 120 13.87 16.24 11.75
N LEU A 121 13.10 15.19 12.12
CA LEU A 121 11.76 15.38 12.69
C LEU A 121 11.80 16.04 14.05
N SER A 122 12.84 15.78 14.85
CA SER A 122 13.05 16.40 16.16
C SER A 122 13.24 17.92 16.07
N ASP A 123 13.72 18.43 14.94
CA ASP A 123 13.83 19.88 14.69
C ASP A 123 12.46 20.54 14.53
N LEU A 124 11.44 19.77 14.12
CA LEU A 124 10.06 20.21 13.96
C LEU A 124 9.25 20.07 15.27
N GLY A 125 9.67 19.16 16.15
CA GLY A 125 9.01 18.85 17.42
C GLY A 125 9.13 17.38 17.81
N ASN A 126 8.61 17.05 18.98
CA ASN A 126 8.64 15.68 19.49
C ASN A 126 7.30 14.95 19.26
N PRO A 127 7.31 13.62 19.01
CA PRO A 127 6.08 12.87 18.91
C PRO A 127 5.39 12.68 20.27
N TRP A 128 4.09 12.40 20.24
CA TRP A 128 3.44 11.74 21.36
C TRP A 128 3.77 10.26 21.36
N MET A 129 3.98 9.66 22.52
CA MET A 129 4.23 8.23 22.62
C MET A 129 3.33 7.55 23.64
N VAL A 130 2.82 6.38 23.27
CA VAL A 130 1.94 5.54 24.07
C VAL A 130 2.56 4.16 24.21
N ALA A 131 2.90 3.74 25.43
CA ALA A 131 3.23 2.35 25.70
C ALA A 131 1.95 1.50 25.58
N SER A 132 1.89 0.59 24.61
CA SER A 132 0.70 -0.22 24.31
C SER A 132 0.62 -1.51 25.11
N GLY A 133 1.58 -1.77 25.99
CA GLY A 133 1.73 -3.03 26.74
C GLY A 133 2.32 -4.17 25.92
N GLY A 134 2.59 -3.97 24.64
CA GLY A 134 3.26 -4.90 23.74
C GLY A 134 4.25 -4.20 22.83
N GLY A 135 4.32 -2.87 22.91
CA GLY A 135 5.14 -2.01 22.09
C GLY A 135 4.94 -0.56 22.43
N VAL A 136 5.34 0.31 21.52
CA VAL A 136 5.20 1.76 21.62
C VAL A 136 4.57 2.28 20.32
N HIS A 137 3.47 3.01 20.46
CA HIS A 137 2.93 3.81 19.36
C HIS A 137 3.53 5.21 19.44
N ALA A 138 4.00 5.77 18.36
CA ALA A 138 4.40 7.17 18.27
C ALA A 138 3.52 7.91 17.27
N TYR A 139 3.16 9.16 17.60
CA TYR A 139 2.24 10.00 16.85
C TYR A 139 2.85 11.37 16.63
N TRP A 140 2.77 11.87 15.41
CA TRP A 140 3.15 13.23 14.99
C TRP A 140 1.87 13.96 14.57
N PRO A 141 1.15 14.62 15.51
CA PRO A 141 -0.13 15.27 15.21
C PRO A 141 0.09 16.54 14.38
N PHE A 142 -0.77 16.76 13.40
CA PHE A 142 -0.75 17.95 12.56
C PHE A 142 -1.53 19.10 13.22
N LYS A 143 -1.20 20.35 12.85
CA LYS A 143 -1.98 21.51 13.24
C LYS A 143 -3.39 21.44 12.66
N ASP A 144 -3.49 21.12 11.38
CA ASP A 144 -4.73 21.05 10.66
C ASP A 144 -5.12 19.60 10.31
N THR A 145 -6.39 19.42 10.03
CA THR A 145 -6.93 18.18 9.49
C THR A 145 -6.52 18.04 8.01
N VAL A 146 -6.10 16.85 7.63
CA VAL A 146 -5.63 16.52 6.27
C VAL A 146 -6.61 15.53 5.64
N ASP A 147 -6.97 15.78 4.38
CA ASP A 147 -7.75 14.84 3.58
C ASP A 147 -6.97 13.55 3.35
N ILE A 148 -7.68 12.43 3.30
CA ILE A 148 -7.05 11.11 3.17
C ILE A 148 -6.23 10.95 1.87
N GLU A 149 -6.66 11.57 0.77
CA GLU A 149 -5.97 11.49 -0.50
C GLU A 149 -4.63 12.26 -0.49
N GLU A 150 -4.55 13.35 0.28
CA GLU A 150 -3.30 14.10 0.49
C GLU A 150 -2.38 13.39 1.50
N TRP A 151 -2.97 12.85 2.57
CA TRP A 151 -2.23 12.17 3.64
C TRP A 151 -1.57 10.88 3.15
N LYS A 152 -2.28 10.05 2.40
CA LYS A 152 -1.86 8.68 2.04
C LYS A 152 -0.51 8.61 1.31
N PRO A 153 -0.20 9.44 0.29
CA PRO A 153 1.12 9.43 -0.34
C PRO A 153 2.25 9.77 0.65
N VAL A 154 2.01 10.71 1.57
CA VAL A 154 3.00 11.11 2.58
C VAL A 154 3.20 10.01 3.61
N ALA A 155 2.14 9.36 4.07
CA ALA A 155 2.21 8.23 4.98
C ALA A 155 2.94 7.02 4.37
N GLU A 156 2.70 6.71 3.10
CA GLU A 156 3.45 5.68 2.37
C GLU A 156 4.93 6.06 2.21
N ALA A 157 5.24 7.32 1.95
CA ALA A 157 6.60 7.81 1.89
C ALA A 157 7.28 7.75 3.27
N PHE A 158 6.59 8.16 4.32
CA PHE A 158 7.06 8.07 5.71
C PHE A 158 7.36 6.63 6.14
N LYS A 159 6.48 5.71 5.83
CA LYS A 159 6.70 4.26 6.04
C LYS A 159 7.97 3.76 5.34
N ARG A 160 8.21 4.18 4.10
CA ARG A 160 9.45 3.86 3.36
C ARG A 160 10.68 4.46 4.03
N LEU A 161 10.56 5.68 4.54
CA LEU A 161 11.63 6.35 5.27
C LEU A 161 11.99 5.60 6.56
N CYS A 162 10.98 5.14 7.34
CA CYS A 162 11.18 4.28 8.50
C CYS A 162 11.99 3.02 8.12
N PHE A 163 11.60 2.35 7.06
CA PHE A 163 12.30 1.17 6.56
C PHE A 163 13.74 1.49 6.13
N GLN A 164 13.95 2.55 5.36
CA GLN A 164 15.27 2.99 4.90
C GLN A 164 16.21 3.29 6.07
N LYS A 165 15.68 3.89 7.12
CA LYS A 165 16.43 4.24 8.33
C LYS A 165 16.47 3.13 9.37
N LYS A 166 15.95 1.95 9.03
CA LYS A 166 15.96 0.74 9.88
C LYS A 166 15.20 0.91 11.21
N LEU A 167 14.16 1.74 11.22
CA LEU A 167 13.16 1.73 12.28
C LEU A 167 12.20 0.56 12.01
N ASP A 168 12.21 -0.42 12.90
CA ASP A 168 11.34 -1.62 12.79
C ASP A 168 9.94 -1.27 13.28
N ILE A 169 8.99 -1.18 12.35
CA ILE A 169 7.59 -0.78 12.61
C ILE A 169 6.63 -1.84 12.07
N ASP A 170 5.41 -1.88 12.62
CA ASP A 170 4.31 -2.59 11.94
C ASP A 170 3.91 -1.83 10.67
N GLN A 171 4.38 -2.36 9.55
CA GLN A 171 4.14 -1.77 8.23
C GLN A 171 2.67 -1.73 7.82
N THR A 172 1.79 -2.48 8.50
CA THR A 172 0.36 -2.50 8.18
C THR A 172 -0.40 -1.32 8.78
N VAL A 173 0.17 -0.65 9.78
CA VAL A 173 -0.46 0.47 10.50
C VAL A 173 -0.14 1.83 9.87
N THR A 174 1.12 2.12 9.62
CA THR A 174 1.64 3.46 9.34
C THR A 174 1.00 4.18 8.14
N ALA A 175 0.59 3.46 7.11
CA ALA A 175 -0.02 4.05 5.90
C ALA A 175 -1.47 3.58 5.68
N ASP A 176 -2.16 3.19 6.74
CA ASP A 176 -3.55 2.74 6.70
C ASP A 176 -4.34 3.37 7.85
N ALA A 177 -4.96 4.51 7.59
CA ALA A 177 -5.74 5.25 8.58
C ALA A 177 -7.02 4.53 9.05
N SER A 178 -7.41 3.42 8.41
CA SER A 178 -8.48 2.54 8.89
C SER A 178 -8.00 1.55 9.95
N ARG A 179 -6.68 1.42 10.17
CA ARG A 179 -6.12 0.58 11.23
C ARG A 179 -6.38 1.19 12.59
N VAL A 180 -6.35 0.33 13.59
CA VAL A 180 -6.68 0.71 14.94
C VAL A 180 -5.48 0.59 15.87
N LEU A 181 -5.36 1.55 16.76
CA LEU A 181 -4.36 1.65 17.79
C LEU A 181 -5.05 1.61 19.17
N ARG A 182 -4.33 1.24 20.21
CA ARG A 182 -4.93 1.10 21.55
C ARG A 182 -5.25 2.45 22.18
N VAL A 183 -6.42 2.53 22.77
CA VAL A 183 -6.80 3.71 23.58
C VAL A 183 -5.95 3.76 24.85
N PRO A 184 -5.30 4.89 25.20
CA PRO A 184 -4.62 5.06 26.48
C PRO A 184 -5.53 4.79 27.67
N ASP A 185 -4.95 4.43 28.82
CA ASP A 185 -5.64 4.09 30.07
C ASP A 185 -6.59 2.87 29.93
N THR A 186 -6.31 1.98 28.97
CA THR A 186 -7.00 0.69 28.83
C THR A 186 -6.01 -0.47 28.98
N VAL A 187 -6.53 -1.67 29.17
CA VAL A 187 -5.70 -2.86 29.41
C VAL A 187 -5.42 -3.59 28.10
N ASN A 188 -4.17 -3.94 27.87
CA ASN A 188 -3.79 -4.88 26.84
C ASN A 188 -3.79 -6.30 27.41
N ASN A 189 -4.76 -7.12 27.04
CA ASN A 189 -4.91 -8.50 27.54
C ASN A 189 -4.01 -9.52 26.81
N GLY A 190 -3.20 -9.07 25.87
CA GLY A 190 -2.34 -9.96 25.10
C GLY A 190 -3.08 -10.80 24.06
N VAL A 191 -2.38 -11.78 23.49
CA VAL A 191 -2.91 -12.62 22.41
C VAL A 191 -3.91 -13.64 22.94
N LYS A 192 -5.02 -13.83 22.21
CA LYS A 192 -6.06 -14.81 22.49
C LYS A 192 -5.46 -16.21 22.73
N GLY A 193 -5.76 -16.81 23.90
CA GLY A 193 -5.26 -18.13 24.28
C GLY A 193 -4.00 -18.14 25.18
N LYS A 194 -3.25 -17.05 25.24
CA LYS A 194 -2.21 -16.84 26.26
C LYS A 194 -2.81 -15.97 27.36
N LYS A 195 -3.07 -16.52 28.53
CA LYS A 195 -3.74 -15.87 29.67
C LYS A 195 -2.92 -14.73 30.32
N LYS A 196 -2.10 -14.01 29.57
CA LYS A 196 -1.20 -13.00 30.12
C LYS A 196 -1.69 -11.61 29.79
N VAL A 197 -1.97 -10.83 30.83
CA VAL A 197 -2.21 -9.40 30.74
C VAL A 197 -0.87 -8.72 30.44
N ARG A 198 -0.76 -8.03 29.30
CA ARG A 198 0.48 -7.34 28.92
C ARG A 198 0.67 -5.99 29.61
N GLY A 199 -0.36 -5.47 30.22
CA GLY A 199 -0.27 -4.27 31.02
C GLY A 199 -1.20 -3.14 30.60
N LEU A 200 -1.11 -2.03 31.33
CA LEU A 200 -1.91 -0.84 31.08
C LEU A 200 -1.29 -0.02 29.95
N THR A 201 -2.11 0.35 28.97
CA THR A 201 -1.73 1.30 27.93
C THR A 201 -1.60 2.70 28.52
N LYS A 202 -0.45 3.34 28.37
CA LYS A 202 -0.15 4.64 28.98
C LYS A 202 0.52 5.60 28.02
N VAL A 203 0.15 6.87 28.09
CA VAL A 203 0.95 7.95 27.50
C VAL A 203 2.27 8.03 28.28
N VAL A 204 3.39 7.79 27.63
CA VAL A 204 4.73 7.77 28.25
C VAL A 204 5.58 8.98 27.84
N PHE A 205 5.22 9.63 26.74
CA PHE A 205 5.84 10.87 26.31
C PHE A 205 4.77 11.81 25.76
N GLN A 206 4.73 13.01 26.27
CA GLN A 206 3.83 14.07 25.84
C GLN A 206 4.63 15.09 25.04
N ASN A 207 4.10 15.46 23.90
CA ASN A 207 4.53 16.65 23.21
C ASN A 207 3.88 17.86 23.91
N GLU A 208 4.65 18.83 24.38
CA GLU A 208 4.17 19.98 25.14
C GLU A 208 3.49 21.06 24.25
N GLY A 209 2.69 20.64 23.27
CA GLY A 209 1.77 21.54 22.55
C GLY A 209 2.16 21.90 21.14
N ASP A 210 3.27 21.39 20.62
CA ASP A 210 3.65 21.64 19.23
C ASP A 210 3.00 20.60 18.30
N HIS A 211 2.09 21.08 17.45
CA HIS A 211 1.60 20.30 16.33
C HIS A 211 2.44 20.61 15.10
N PHE A 212 2.55 19.60 14.22
CA PHE A 212 3.39 19.67 13.03
C PHE A 212 2.63 20.30 11.86
N GLU A 213 3.29 21.14 11.08
CA GLU A 213 2.80 21.49 9.75
C GLU A 213 2.89 20.26 8.84
N PHE A 214 1.79 19.90 8.20
CA PHE A 214 1.76 18.74 7.31
C PHE A 214 2.75 18.90 6.15
N GLU A 215 2.86 20.10 5.57
CA GLU A 215 3.77 20.39 4.48
C GLU A 215 5.25 20.28 4.88
N ASP A 216 5.60 20.61 6.12
CA ASP A 216 6.97 20.46 6.62
C ASP A 216 7.36 18.97 6.71
N ILE A 217 6.46 18.13 7.24
CA ILE A 217 6.68 16.68 7.26
C ILE A 217 6.78 16.13 5.84
N LYS A 218 5.90 16.54 4.94
CA LYS A 218 5.90 16.14 3.54
C LYS A 218 7.21 16.53 2.83
N ALA A 219 7.67 17.75 3.03
CA ALA A 219 8.93 18.23 2.49
C ALA A 219 10.13 17.43 3.04
N LEU A 220 10.16 17.18 4.36
CA LEU A 220 11.20 16.41 5.02
C LEU A 220 11.25 14.98 4.51
N VAL A 221 10.12 14.28 4.45
CA VAL A 221 10.03 12.90 3.96
C VAL A 221 10.46 12.82 2.50
N THR A 222 9.99 13.75 1.67
CA THR A 222 10.35 13.82 0.24
C THR A 222 11.86 14.03 0.08
N LYS A 223 12.46 14.98 0.81
CA LYS A 223 13.90 15.26 0.79
C LYS A 223 14.74 14.01 1.07
N HIS A 224 14.35 13.20 2.04
CA HIS A 224 15.10 12.00 2.40
C HIS A 224 14.95 10.84 1.40
N LEU A 225 13.96 10.87 0.55
CA LEU A 225 13.70 9.82 -0.45
C LEU A 225 14.20 10.17 -1.84
N VAL A 226 14.54 11.45 -2.11
CA VAL A 226 15.11 11.90 -3.39
C VAL A 226 16.39 11.12 -3.72
N GLY A 227 16.48 10.63 -4.95
CA GLY A 227 17.62 9.84 -5.42
C GLY A 227 17.74 8.44 -4.83
N THR A 228 16.78 7.99 -4.07
CA THR A 228 16.71 6.63 -3.51
C THR A 228 15.80 5.73 -4.35
N ALA A 229 15.90 4.41 -4.17
CA ALA A 229 14.95 3.45 -4.76
C ALA A 229 13.49 3.65 -4.28
N TYR A 230 13.29 4.49 -3.28
CA TYR A 230 12.00 4.81 -2.65
C TYR A 230 11.45 6.17 -3.04
N GLU A 231 12.14 6.90 -3.94
CA GLU A 231 11.69 8.21 -4.41
C GLU A 231 10.29 8.10 -5.02
N VAL A 232 9.36 8.86 -4.48
CA VAL A 232 8.05 9.06 -5.08
C VAL A 232 8.24 10.11 -6.18
N LYS A 233 8.34 9.69 -7.43
CA LYS A 233 8.27 10.64 -8.55
C LYS A 233 6.90 11.31 -8.48
N ALA A 234 6.90 12.61 -8.25
CA ALA A 234 5.69 13.40 -8.40
C ALA A 234 5.12 13.16 -9.80
N PRO A 235 3.77 13.07 -9.96
CA PRO A 235 3.20 13.03 -11.29
C PRO A 235 3.67 14.29 -12.04
N SER A 236 4.47 14.10 -13.07
CA SER A 236 4.95 15.16 -13.92
C SER A 236 3.79 15.64 -14.79
N GLY A 237 3.20 16.77 -14.44
CA GLY A 237 2.23 17.47 -15.29
C GLY A 237 1.16 18.20 -14.49
N PRO A 238 0.73 19.39 -14.93
CA PRO A 238 -0.38 20.10 -14.33
C PRO A 238 -1.68 19.34 -14.58
N THR A 239 -2.42 19.04 -13.50
CA THR A 239 -3.79 18.54 -13.59
C THR A 239 -4.67 19.62 -14.21
N LEU A 240 -4.96 19.49 -15.50
CA LEU A 240 -5.96 20.31 -16.17
C LEU A 240 -7.34 19.89 -15.65
N THR A 241 -7.82 20.60 -14.65
CA THR A 241 -9.21 20.51 -14.20
C THR A 241 -10.09 21.27 -15.21
N LEU A 242 -10.73 20.54 -16.10
CA LEU A 242 -11.79 21.08 -16.95
C LEU A 242 -13.04 21.30 -16.09
N PRO A 243 -13.66 22.52 -16.10
CA PRO A 243 -14.87 22.76 -15.35
C PRO A 243 -16.03 21.91 -15.92
N GLY A 244 -16.66 21.09 -15.08
CA GLY A 244 -17.90 20.39 -15.42
C GLY A 244 -17.83 18.88 -15.56
N VAL A 245 -16.68 18.25 -15.37
CA VAL A 245 -16.57 16.77 -15.37
C VAL A 245 -16.48 16.24 -13.94
N ARG A 246 -17.50 15.51 -13.49
CA ARG A 246 -17.45 14.77 -12.23
C ARG A 246 -16.38 13.67 -12.35
N PRO A 247 -15.50 13.47 -11.35
CA PRO A 247 -14.56 12.37 -11.36
C PRO A 247 -15.31 11.06 -11.05
N SER A 248 -15.80 10.41 -12.09
CA SER A 248 -16.25 9.02 -12.02
C SER A 248 -15.68 8.28 -13.21
N ALA A 249 -14.42 7.93 -13.14
CA ALA A 249 -13.82 6.81 -13.89
C ALA A 249 -12.39 6.63 -13.40
N GLU A 250 -12.05 5.39 -13.07
CA GLU A 250 -10.65 4.99 -12.97
C GLU A 250 -9.87 5.49 -14.20
N PRO A 251 -8.61 5.93 -14.03
CA PRO A 251 -7.83 6.46 -15.13
C PRO A 251 -7.79 5.45 -16.28
N THR A 252 -8.17 5.89 -17.47
CA THR A 252 -8.20 5.06 -18.69
C THR A 252 -6.85 4.39 -18.99
N ALA A 253 -5.76 4.99 -18.51
CA ALA A 253 -4.42 4.40 -18.57
C ALA A 253 -4.31 3.06 -17.82
N ILE A 254 -5.01 2.86 -16.70
CA ILE A 254 -5.00 1.58 -15.97
C ILE A 254 -5.69 0.49 -16.81
N LYS A 255 -6.81 0.81 -17.48
CA LYS A 255 -7.51 -0.12 -18.38
C LYS A 255 -6.71 -0.42 -19.65
N LEU A 256 -5.92 0.51 -20.18
CA LEU A 256 -5.02 0.28 -21.31
C LEU A 256 -3.91 -0.72 -20.95
N PHE A 257 -3.44 -0.72 -19.71
CA PHE A 257 -2.47 -1.69 -19.22
C PHE A 257 -3.07 -3.07 -18.89
N GLU A 258 -4.35 -3.15 -18.56
CA GLU A 258 -5.04 -4.42 -18.28
C GLU A 258 -5.25 -5.28 -19.54
N ASN A 259 -5.29 -4.67 -20.73
CA ASN A 259 -5.45 -5.38 -22.01
C ASN A 259 -4.13 -5.84 -22.65
N SER A 260 -2.97 -5.60 -22.03
CA SER A 260 -1.71 -6.16 -22.51
C SER A 260 -1.61 -7.64 -22.12
N VAL A 261 -1.52 -8.51 -23.13
CA VAL A 261 -1.35 -9.94 -22.92
C VAL A 261 0.00 -10.19 -22.23
N THR A 262 -0.06 -10.67 -21.01
CA THR A 262 1.13 -11.05 -20.25
C THR A 262 1.23 -12.56 -20.19
N LYS A 263 2.42 -13.12 -20.48
CA LYS A 263 2.69 -14.57 -20.41
C LYS A 263 3.66 -14.88 -19.27
N PHE A 264 3.26 -15.78 -18.37
CA PHE A 264 4.12 -16.24 -17.27
C PHE A 264 5.39 -16.92 -17.79
N GLY A 265 5.27 -17.66 -18.89
CA GLY A 265 6.41 -18.28 -19.57
C GLY A 265 7.50 -17.30 -19.98
N LYS A 266 7.17 -16.04 -20.33
CA LYS A 266 8.15 -14.99 -20.60
C LYS A 266 8.82 -14.48 -19.34
N ILE A 267 8.06 -14.29 -18.25
CA ILE A 267 8.61 -13.94 -16.93
C ILE A 267 9.65 -14.97 -16.53
N PHE A 268 9.31 -16.26 -16.65
CA PHE A 268 10.20 -17.36 -16.31
C PHE A 268 11.43 -17.44 -17.22
N LYS A 269 11.27 -17.20 -18.52
CA LYS A 269 12.40 -17.16 -19.47
C LYS A 269 13.38 -16.03 -19.14
N ALA A 270 12.86 -14.83 -18.84
CA ALA A 270 13.68 -13.69 -18.40
C ALA A 270 14.40 -14.00 -17.07
N THR A 271 13.70 -14.67 -16.14
CA THR A 271 14.27 -15.09 -14.85
C THR A 271 15.45 -16.07 -15.05
N LYS A 272 15.29 -17.06 -15.92
CA LYS A 272 16.39 -17.99 -16.27
C LYS A 272 17.60 -17.30 -16.93
N ALA A 273 17.34 -16.23 -17.68
CA ALA A 273 18.38 -15.43 -18.31
C ALA A 273 19.05 -14.42 -17.34
N GLY A 274 18.68 -14.38 -16.05
CA GLY A 274 19.22 -13.44 -15.07
C GLY A 274 18.70 -12.01 -15.22
N GLN A 275 17.66 -11.79 -16.03
CA GLN A 275 17.05 -10.48 -16.28
C GLN A 275 15.61 -10.40 -15.76
N GLY A 276 15.14 -11.42 -15.06
CA GLY A 276 13.78 -11.56 -14.60
C GLY A 276 13.59 -11.25 -13.11
N CYS A 277 12.72 -12.03 -12.48
CA CYS A 277 12.36 -11.89 -11.06
C CYS A 277 13.22 -12.80 -10.19
N GLU A 278 14.08 -12.22 -9.35
CA GLU A 278 14.95 -12.98 -8.44
C GLU A 278 14.16 -13.81 -7.40
N GLN A 279 12.99 -13.33 -6.98
CA GLN A 279 12.11 -14.11 -6.09
C GLN A 279 11.56 -15.36 -6.78
N LEU A 280 11.27 -15.28 -8.09
CA LEU A 280 10.85 -16.47 -8.85
C LEU A 280 12.00 -17.46 -8.99
N ARG A 281 13.23 -16.98 -9.21
CA ARG A 281 14.41 -17.83 -9.22
C ARG A 281 14.59 -18.52 -7.87
N TYR A 282 14.58 -17.73 -6.80
CA TYR A 282 14.72 -18.23 -5.42
C TYR A 282 13.63 -19.28 -5.11
N TYR A 283 12.38 -18.99 -5.46
CA TYR A 283 11.29 -19.95 -5.22
C TYR A 283 11.52 -21.26 -5.98
N VAL A 284 11.91 -21.21 -7.26
CA VAL A 284 12.14 -22.42 -8.08
C VAL A 284 13.28 -23.28 -7.50
N GLU A 285 14.30 -22.65 -6.94
CA GLU A 285 15.46 -23.33 -6.37
C GLU A 285 15.17 -23.94 -4.98
N ASN A 286 14.23 -23.36 -4.20
CA ASN A 286 13.97 -23.72 -2.81
C ASN A 286 12.52 -24.17 -2.56
N ALA A 287 11.73 -24.45 -3.57
CA ALA A 287 10.28 -24.68 -3.45
C ALA A 287 9.88 -25.86 -2.54
N THR A 288 10.78 -26.79 -2.30
CA THR A 288 10.57 -27.95 -1.41
C THR A 288 10.91 -27.68 0.05
N GLU A 289 11.48 -26.51 0.36
CA GLU A 289 11.84 -26.14 1.72
C GLU A 289 10.62 -25.68 2.51
N ASP A 290 10.69 -25.82 3.83
CA ASP A 290 9.66 -25.34 4.73
C ASP A 290 9.56 -23.79 4.66
N GLY A 291 8.34 -23.27 4.76
CA GLY A 291 8.09 -21.83 4.76
C GLY A 291 7.93 -21.20 3.38
N MET A 292 7.93 -21.95 2.28
CA MET A 292 7.77 -21.42 0.93
C MET A 292 6.32 -21.07 0.55
N GLU A 293 5.32 -21.37 1.38
CA GLU A 293 3.91 -21.04 1.10
C GLU A 293 3.65 -19.56 0.78
N PRO A 294 4.20 -18.57 1.51
CA PRO A 294 3.97 -17.16 1.19
C PRO A 294 4.48 -16.77 -0.20
N LEU A 295 5.67 -17.24 -0.58
CA LEU A 295 6.22 -17.00 -1.92
C LEU A 295 5.46 -17.74 -3.01
N TRP A 296 5.04 -18.99 -2.78
CA TRP A 296 4.17 -19.70 -3.70
C TRP A 296 2.88 -18.92 -3.97
N ARG A 297 2.21 -18.45 -2.91
CA ARG A 297 1.00 -17.63 -3.02
C ARG A 297 1.27 -16.31 -3.76
N ALA A 298 2.40 -15.68 -3.53
CA ALA A 298 2.81 -14.48 -4.24
C ALA A 298 2.97 -14.74 -5.74
N HIS A 299 3.58 -15.86 -6.13
CA HIS A 299 3.72 -16.24 -7.55
C HIS A 299 2.39 -16.65 -8.17
N LEU A 300 1.48 -17.29 -7.45
CA LEU A 300 0.11 -17.55 -7.92
C LEU A 300 -0.63 -16.26 -8.25
N SER A 301 -0.41 -15.17 -7.50
CA SER A 301 -1.01 -13.86 -7.79
C SER A 301 -0.58 -13.27 -9.14
N ILE A 302 0.64 -13.58 -9.58
CA ILE A 302 1.16 -13.20 -10.88
C ILE A 302 0.62 -14.13 -11.97
N ALA A 303 0.68 -15.44 -11.72
CA ALA A 303 0.18 -16.44 -12.68
C ALA A 303 -1.30 -16.20 -13.03
N GLN A 304 -2.16 -15.88 -12.04
CA GLN A 304 -3.59 -15.62 -12.24
C GLN A 304 -3.87 -14.52 -13.28
N LYS A 305 -2.95 -13.58 -13.50
CA LYS A 305 -3.09 -12.46 -14.43
C LYS A 305 -2.38 -12.68 -15.77
N CYS A 306 -1.85 -13.87 -16.01
CA CYS A 306 -1.20 -14.24 -17.26
C CYS A 306 -2.13 -15.06 -18.14
N GLU A 307 -1.96 -14.95 -19.47
CA GLU A 307 -2.72 -15.75 -20.46
C GLU A 307 -2.48 -17.26 -20.28
N ASP A 308 -1.25 -17.66 -19.96
CA ASP A 308 -0.84 -19.02 -19.64
C ASP A 308 -0.92 -19.33 -18.14
N GLY A 309 -1.74 -18.56 -17.40
CA GLY A 309 -1.75 -18.52 -15.94
C GLY A 309 -2.15 -19.83 -15.27
N GLU A 310 -3.14 -20.56 -15.82
CA GLU A 310 -3.54 -21.87 -15.27
C GLU A 310 -2.39 -22.89 -15.35
N LYS A 311 -1.71 -22.94 -16.50
CA LYS A 311 -0.53 -23.82 -16.69
C LYS A 311 0.61 -23.42 -15.74
N ALA A 312 0.80 -22.11 -15.56
CA ALA A 312 1.81 -21.57 -14.66
C ALA A 312 1.50 -21.90 -13.20
N ALA A 313 0.23 -21.75 -12.76
CA ALA A 313 -0.19 -22.07 -11.40
C ALA A 313 -0.01 -23.56 -11.08
N ILE A 314 -0.40 -24.44 -12.00
CA ILE A 314 -0.18 -25.90 -11.87
C ILE A 314 1.33 -26.21 -11.78
N TRP A 315 2.14 -25.59 -12.63
CA TRP A 315 3.58 -25.80 -12.64
C TRP A 315 4.23 -25.32 -11.33
N LEU A 316 3.92 -24.12 -10.86
CA LEU A 316 4.40 -23.59 -9.58
C LEU A 316 4.02 -24.50 -8.40
N SER A 317 2.80 -25.05 -8.42
CA SER A 317 2.30 -25.91 -7.34
C SER A 317 2.91 -27.30 -7.35
N LYS A 318 3.38 -27.79 -8.49
CA LYS A 318 4.13 -29.06 -8.57
C LYS A 318 5.51 -28.99 -7.95
N LEU A 319 6.09 -27.80 -7.84
CA LEU A 319 7.37 -27.58 -7.17
C LEU A 319 7.23 -27.62 -5.62
N HIS A 320 6.02 -27.52 -5.13
CA HIS A 320 5.69 -27.48 -3.68
C HIS A 320 4.74 -28.65 -3.36
N PRO A 321 4.77 -29.23 -2.14
CA PRO A 321 3.90 -30.35 -1.75
C PRO A 321 2.43 -29.93 -1.53
N TYR A 322 1.78 -29.31 -2.52
CA TYR A 322 0.37 -28.90 -2.47
C TYR A 322 -0.51 -29.70 -3.40
N THR A 323 -1.80 -29.84 -3.00
CA THR A 323 -2.84 -30.44 -3.86
C THR A 323 -3.40 -29.40 -4.83
N GLU A 324 -3.98 -29.85 -5.94
CA GLU A 324 -4.63 -28.99 -6.93
C GLU A 324 -5.83 -28.25 -6.32
N ASP A 325 -6.59 -28.89 -5.44
CA ASP A 325 -7.72 -28.25 -4.75
C ASP A 325 -7.24 -27.06 -3.88
N ARG A 326 -6.15 -27.22 -3.16
CA ARG A 326 -5.56 -26.12 -2.36
C ARG A 326 -5.07 -24.98 -3.26
N MET A 327 -4.49 -25.28 -4.40
CA MET A 327 -4.10 -24.27 -5.40
C MET A 327 -5.32 -23.47 -5.85
N ARG A 328 -6.40 -24.15 -6.25
CA ARG A 328 -7.64 -23.50 -6.70
C ARG A 328 -8.26 -22.64 -5.61
N GLN A 329 -8.29 -23.13 -4.36
CA GLN A 329 -8.73 -22.35 -3.20
C GLN A 329 -7.91 -21.07 -3.04
N LYS A 330 -6.58 -21.18 -3.11
CA LYS A 330 -5.68 -20.02 -2.96
C LYS A 330 -5.82 -19.02 -4.10
N LEU A 331 -6.00 -19.47 -5.32
CA LEU A 331 -6.29 -18.59 -6.46
C LEU A 331 -7.59 -17.80 -6.26
N ALA A 332 -8.64 -18.42 -5.69
CA ALA A 332 -9.90 -17.74 -5.40
C ALA A 332 -9.78 -16.67 -4.29
N GLU A 333 -8.85 -16.83 -3.35
CA GLU A 333 -8.57 -15.87 -2.29
C GLU A 333 -7.77 -14.63 -2.75
N ILE A 334 -7.07 -14.73 -3.90
CA ILE A 334 -6.18 -13.69 -4.40
C ILE A 334 -6.99 -12.65 -5.18
N LYS A 335 -6.96 -11.40 -4.71
CA LYS A 335 -7.70 -10.28 -5.33
C LYS A 335 -6.96 -9.62 -6.49
N GLY A 336 -5.64 -9.78 -6.59
CA GLY A 336 -4.84 -9.13 -7.64
C GLY A 336 -3.36 -9.48 -7.55
N PRO A 337 -2.55 -9.00 -8.52
CA PRO A 337 -1.13 -9.29 -8.56
C PRO A 337 -0.40 -8.63 -7.38
N TYR A 338 0.46 -9.38 -6.71
CA TYR A 338 1.26 -8.83 -5.62
C TYR A 338 2.37 -7.93 -6.17
N PRO A 339 2.59 -6.76 -5.54
CA PRO A 339 3.70 -5.88 -5.90
C PRO A 339 5.06 -6.45 -5.46
N CYS A 340 6.14 -5.99 -6.08
CA CYS A 340 7.51 -6.40 -5.73
C CYS A 340 7.81 -6.19 -4.23
N THR A 341 7.25 -5.14 -3.63
CA THR A 341 7.37 -4.89 -2.19
C THR A 341 6.73 -5.98 -1.33
N LYS A 342 5.65 -6.60 -1.80
CA LYS A 342 5.03 -7.73 -1.12
C LYS A 342 5.89 -8.99 -1.22
N PHE A 343 6.50 -9.23 -2.38
CA PHE A 343 7.47 -10.31 -2.54
C PHE A 343 8.66 -10.15 -1.58
N ASP A 344 9.19 -8.93 -1.47
CA ASP A 344 10.29 -8.64 -0.56
C ASP A 344 9.90 -8.82 0.91
N SER A 345 8.66 -8.46 1.28
CA SER A 345 8.17 -8.69 2.65
C SER A 345 7.96 -10.16 3.00
N GLU A 346 7.67 -11.02 2.01
CA GLU A 346 7.51 -12.47 2.25
C GLU A 346 8.87 -13.20 2.28
N ASN A 347 9.86 -12.71 1.54
CA ASN A 347 11.22 -13.25 1.54
C ASN A 347 12.25 -12.10 1.43
N PRO A 348 12.62 -11.49 2.56
CA PRO A 348 13.50 -10.33 2.59
C PRO A 348 14.92 -10.62 2.08
N GLY A 349 15.53 -9.60 1.45
CA GLY A 349 16.94 -9.64 1.05
C GLY A 349 17.21 -10.19 -0.34
N VAL A 350 16.22 -10.72 -1.04
CA VAL A 350 16.33 -11.20 -2.42
C VAL A 350 16.04 -10.10 -3.43
N CYS A 351 14.98 -9.33 -3.20
CA CYS A 351 14.57 -8.25 -4.11
C CYS A 351 15.62 -7.14 -4.30
N PRO A 352 16.39 -6.71 -3.30
CA PRO A 352 17.45 -5.71 -3.50
C PRO A 352 18.50 -6.11 -4.53
N ASN A 353 18.71 -7.40 -4.77
CA ASN A 353 19.63 -7.94 -5.76
C ASN A 353 18.97 -8.15 -7.14
N CYS A 354 17.67 -7.92 -7.26
CA CYS A 354 16.94 -8.10 -8.51
C CYS A 354 17.23 -6.94 -9.49
N PRO A 355 17.61 -7.21 -10.77
CA PRO A 355 17.91 -6.18 -11.74
C PRO A 355 16.72 -5.27 -12.05
N ASN A 356 15.50 -5.71 -11.68
CA ASN A 356 14.25 -5.00 -11.90
C ASN A 356 13.72 -4.30 -10.64
N TRP A 357 14.42 -4.39 -9.52
CA TRP A 357 14.02 -3.75 -8.27
C TRP A 357 13.93 -2.22 -8.42
N GLY A 358 12.83 -1.65 -8.00
CA GLY A 358 12.55 -0.22 -8.16
C GLY A 358 12.20 0.25 -9.57
N LYS A 359 12.32 -0.63 -10.60
CA LYS A 359 12.01 -0.30 -12.00
C LYS A 359 10.61 -0.76 -12.42
N ILE A 360 10.07 -1.77 -11.76
CA ILE A 360 8.74 -2.33 -12.02
C ILE A 360 7.94 -2.42 -10.73
N THR A 361 6.61 -2.31 -10.83
CA THR A 361 5.70 -2.43 -9.68
C THR A 361 5.50 -3.88 -9.27
N ASN A 362 5.44 -4.79 -10.24
CA ASN A 362 5.27 -6.23 -10.02
C ASN A 362 5.84 -7.03 -11.20
N PRO A 363 6.06 -8.35 -11.04
CA PRO A 363 6.66 -9.19 -12.07
C PRO A 363 5.86 -9.34 -13.37
N LEU A 364 4.56 -8.96 -13.43
CA LEU A 364 3.79 -8.99 -14.68
C LEU A 364 4.43 -8.14 -15.77
N ALA A 365 5.11 -7.04 -15.40
CA ALA A 365 5.79 -6.19 -16.37
C ALA A 365 6.82 -6.95 -17.22
N LEU A 366 7.43 -8.00 -16.66
CA LEU A 366 8.44 -8.83 -17.34
C LEU A 366 7.85 -9.81 -18.37
N GLY A 367 6.56 -10.08 -18.27
CA GLY A 367 5.84 -10.99 -19.15
C GLY A 367 5.11 -10.31 -20.31
N ARG A 368 5.10 -8.97 -20.34
CA ARG A 368 4.44 -8.21 -21.39
C ARG A 368 5.13 -8.44 -22.74
N GLU A 369 4.36 -8.51 -23.79
CA GLU A 369 4.91 -8.38 -25.13
C GLU A 369 5.30 -6.91 -25.29
N VAL A 370 6.61 -6.64 -25.23
CA VAL A 370 7.12 -5.40 -25.79
C VAL A 370 6.82 -5.50 -27.28
N ALA A 371 5.84 -4.73 -27.76
CA ALA A 371 5.75 -4.48 -29.19
C ALA A 371 7.14 -4.00 -29.58
N THR A 372 7.76 -4.67 -30.55
CA THR A 372 8.99 -4.18 -31.18
C THR A 372 8.70 -2.74 -31.55
N VAL A 373 9.45 -1.82 -30.96
CA VAL A 373 9.36 -0.40 -31.30
C VAL A 373 9.77 -0.32 -32.76
N THR A 374 8.79 -0.30 -33.64
CA THR A 374 8.99 0.15 -35.01
C THR A 374 9.31 1.64 -34.91
N GLU A 375 10.21 2.13 -35.75
CA GLU A 375 10.61 3.54 -35.73
C GLU A 375 9.36 4.44 -35.77
N PRO A 376 9.28 5.49 -34.93
CA PRO A 376 8.11 6.33 -34.85
C PRO A 376 7.85 6.99 -36.20
N THR A 377 6.59 6.97 -36.63
CA THR A 377 6.19 7.60 -37.89
C THR A 377 6.24 9.12 -37.71
N VAL A 378 7.05 9.79 -38.51
CA VAL A 378 7.07 11.26 -38.58
C VAL A 378 5.86 11.73 -39.37
N ILE A 379 5.02 12.56 -38.77
CA ILE A 379 3.91 13.23 -39.46
C ILE A 379 4.21 14.71 -39.57
N GLU A 380 3.88 15.30 -40.71
CA GLU A 380 3.95 16.75 -40.91
C GLU A 380 2.57 17.33 -40.59
N VAL A 381 2.51 18.21 -39.61
CA VAL A 381 1.29 18.93 -39.23
C VAL A 381 1.44 20.37 -39.67
N GLN A 382 0.49 20.88 -40.47
CA GLN A 382 0.44 22.29 -40.81
C GLN A 382 -0.10 23.07 -39.62
N VAL A 383 0.69 23.99 -39.10
CA VAL A 383 0.28 24.95 -38.08
C VAL A 383 -0.25 26.21 -38.76
N GLU A 384 -1.15 26.94 -38.10
CA GLU A 384 -1.86 28.09 -38.70
C GLU A 384 -0.96 29.23 -39.24
N ASP A 385 0.34 29.25 -38.91
CA ASP A 385 1.34 30.20 -39.38
C ASP A 385 2.16 29.77 -40.59
N GLY A 386 1.80 28.66 -41.25
CA GLY A 386 2.33 28.31 -42.56
C GLY A 386 3.62 27.53 -42.59
N GLU A 387 4.26 27.20 -41.45
CA GLU A 387 5.38 26.29 -41.36
C GLU A 387 4.91 24.89 -40.93
N ALA A 388 5.35 23.84 -41.66
CA ALA A 388 5.01 22.47 -41.32
C ALA A 388 5.93 21.99 -40.18
N GLU A 389 5.34 21.67 -39.05
CA GLU A 389 6.09 21.08 -37.91
C GLU A 389 6.12 19.56 -38.04
N ARG A 390 7.30 18.96 -37.85
CA ARG A 390 7.48 17.49 -37.87
C ARG A 390 7.31 16.93 -36.49
N ILE A 391 6.17 16.28 -36.25
CA ILE A 391 5.85 15.67 -34.96
C ILE A 391 6.05 14.16 -35.03
N LEU A 392 6.75 13.62 -34.04
CA LEU A 392 6.91 12.17 -33.88
C LEU A 392 5.61 11.58 -33.32
N ARG A 393 4.92 10.79 -34.14
CA ARG A 393 3.71 10.08 -33.74
C ARG A 393 4.08 8.71 -33.20
N PRO A 394 3.83 8.40 -31.91
CA PRO A 394 4.10 7.08 -31.36
C PRO A 394 3.17 6.04 -32.02
N GLU A 395 3.63 4.81 -32.21
CA GLU A 395 2.76 3.75 -32.66
C GLU A 395 1.63 3.46 -31.65
N PRO A 396 0.41 3.25 -32.14
CA PRO A 396 -0.71 2.95 -31.24
C PRO A 396 -0.50 1.57 -30.60
N PRO A 397 -0.91 1.37 -29.35
CA PRO A 397 -0.89 0.06 -28.72
C PRO A 397 -1.66 -0.98 -29.54
N ARG A 398 -1.32 -2.27 -29.41
CA ARG A 398 -1.98 -3.37 -30.13
C ARG A 398 -3.50 -3.37 -29.87
N GLY A 399 -4.28 -3.43 -30.96
CA GLY A 399 -5.75 -3.33 -30.91
C GLY A 399 -6.29 -1.91 -31.02
N TYR A 400 -5.41 -0.93 -31.21
CA TYR A 400 -5.77 0.45 -31.48
C TYR A 400 -5.18 0.91 -32.81
N ALA A 401 -5.80 1.89 -33.42
CA ALA A 401 -5.35 2.49 -34.67
C ALA A 401 -5.60 3.99 -34.65
N TYR A 402 -4.76 4.75 -35.34
CA TYR A 402 -5.06 6.14 -35.63
C TYR A 402 -5.96 6.27 -36.87
N GLY A 403 -6.94 7.15 -36.77
CA GLY A 403 -7.78 7.46 -37.92
C GLY A 403 -7.04 8.27 -38.99
N GLN A 404 -7.48 8.14 -40.24
CA GLN A 404 -6.91 8.92 -41.37
C GLN A 404 -7.09 10.44 -41.23
N ARG A 405 -8.05 10.89 -40.45
CA ARG A 405 -8.35 12.30 -40.15
C ARG A 405 -8.07 12.65 -38.66
N GLY A 406 -7.19 11.92 -38.01
CA GLY A 406 -6.92 12.01 -36.58
C GLY A 406 -7.88 11.16 -35.74
N GLY A 407 -7.58 11.10 -34.43
CA GLY A 407 -8.34 10.32 -33.45
C GLY A 407 -7.81 8.90 -33.27
N ILE A 408 -8.17 8.34 -32.12
CA ILE A 408 -7.77 6.99 -31.70
C ILE A 408 -8.98 6.05 -31.78
N PHE A 409 -8.81 4.94 -32.46
CA PHE A 409 -9.82 3.90 -32.66
C PHE A 409 -9.38 2.59 -32.00
N GLN A 410 -10.34 1.88 -31.42
CA GLN A 410 -10.15 0.49 -30.96
C GLN A 410 -10.66 -0.47 -32.03
N GLU A 411 -9.85 -1.46 -32.40
CA GLU A 411 -10.28 -2.59 -33.24
C GLU A 411 -10.98 -3.63 -32.36
N LYS A 412 -12.25 -3.91 -32.64
CA LYS A 412 -13.03 -4.99 -32.01
C LYS A 412 -13.36 -6.06 -33.03
N GLU A 413 -13.26 -7.32 -32.64
CA GLU A 413 -13.78 -8.44 -33.41
C GLU A 413 -15.26 -8.64 -33.03
N ASP A 414 -16.15 -8.45 -33.98
CA ASP A 414 -17.58 -8.78 -33.89
C ASP A 414 -17.87 -9.99 -34.77
N VAL A 415 -18.92 -10.74 -34.46
CA VAL A 415 -19.38 -11.88 -35.26
C VAL A 415 -20.70 -11.44 -35.90
N ASP A 416 -20.79 -11.57 -37.26
CA ASP A 416 -22.01 -11.27 -37.97
C ASP A 416 -23.12 -12.33 -37.71
N ALA A 417 -24.32 -12.06 -38.20
CA ALA A 417 -25.46 -12.98 -38.04
C ALA A 417 -25.23 -14.37 -38.70
N ASN A 418 -24.20 -14.50 -39.55
CA ASN A 418 -23.82 -15.72 -40.25
C ASN A 418 -22.61 -16.42 -39.59
N GLY A 419 -22.10 -15.89 -38.45
CA GLY A 419 -20.97 -16.48 -37.75
C GLY A 419 -19.58 -16.07 -38.30
N ASN A 420 -19.50 -15.12 -39.21
CA ASN A 420 -18.23 -14.64 -39.73
C ASN A 420 -17.63 -13.59 -38.83
N LYS A 421 -16.33 -13.64 -38.57
CA LYS A 421 -15.60 -12.64 -37.79
C LYS A 421 -15.40 -11.36 -38.63
N MET A 422 -15.88 -10.23 -38.11
CA MET A 422 -15.65 -8.92 -38.70
C MET A 422 -14.87 -8.04 -37.74
N LYS A 423 -13.92 -7.26 -38.26
CA LYS A 423 -13.24 -6.22 -37.49
C LYS A 423 -14.02 -4.91 -37.58
N ARG A 424 -14.40 -4.37 -36.41
CA ARG A 424 -15.05 -3.09 -36.30
C ARG A 424 -14.13 -2.10 -35.60
N GLN A 425 -14.02 -0.90 -36.14
CA GLN A 425 -13.31 0.20 -35.49
C GLN A 425 -14.31 1.06 -34.69
N VAL A 426 -14.03 1.23 -33.41
CA VAL A 426 -14.81 2.10 -32.52
C VAL A 426 -13.94 3.30 -32.17
N MET A 427 -14.40 4.50 -32.52
CA MET A 427 -13.72 5.73 -32.16
C MET A 427 -13.72 5.91 -30.64
N LEU A 428 -12.55 6.09 -30.05
CA LEU A 428 -12.38 6.36 -28.62
C LEU A 428 -12.11 7.83 -28.37
N LEU A 429 -11.27 8.45 -29.17
CA LEU A 429 -10.94 9.86 -29.09
C LEU A 429 -11.05 10.49 -30.48
N PRO A 430 -11.67 11.67 -30.61
CA PRO A 430 -11.79 12.36 -31.89
C PRO A 430 -10.53 13.15 -32.29
N PHE A 431 -9.47 13.09 -31.49
CA PHE A 431 -8.21 13.80 -31.69
C PHE A 431 -7.02 12.90 -31.35
N ASP A 432 -5.87 13.24 -31.89
CA ASP A 432 -4.62 12.55 -31.60
C ASP A 432 -4.04 13.02 -30.28
N LEU A 433 -3.37 12.11 -29.55
CA LEU A 433 -2.59 12.43 -28.35
C LEU A 433 -1.11 12.53 -28.78
N PHE A 434 -0.54 13.69 -28.58
CA PHE A 434 0.89 13.92 -28.79
C PHE A 434 1.57 14.06 -27.43
N PRO A 435 2.75 13.47 -27.21
CA PRO A 435 3.54 13.81 -26.05
C PRO A 435 3.96 15.28 -26.18
N VAL A 436 3.72 16.06 -25.14
CA VAL A 436 4.24 17.43 -24.98
C VAL A 436 5.47 17.29 -24.07
N ASP A 437 6.62 17.75 -24.54
CA ASP A 437 7.86 17.78 -23.78
C ASP A 437 7.79 18.71 -22.55
#